data_6238531b120c80210a3c1a1f2c247773
#
_entry.id   6238531b120c80210a3c1a1f2c247773
#
_cell.length_a   1.000
_cell.length_b   1.000
_cell.length_c   1.000
_cell.angle_alpha   90.00
_cell.angle_beta   90.00
_cell.angle_gamma   90.00
#
_symmetry.space_group_name_H-M   'P 1'
#
loop_
_entity.id
_entity.type
_entity.pdbx_description
1 polymer ?
#
loop_
_entity_poly.entity_id
_entity_poly.type
_entity_poly.pdbx_seq_one_letter_code
_entity_poly.pdbx_strand_id
1 'polypeptide(L)'
;MKILLNRIFRKIIREVVKRDSNLASAVEIDMKNLQGKGSGAGSTNLEAKLGLNFLPKHVQLNPVVLDVGACTGSYSDAVLELSPNAKIHAFEPSPKSLETLNKKFRKSARVEIYPFALGEKNSERILYANSPGSALSSFSKRRLQHINLEFEHEDLVQVKTLDDWCKSQFINPNLLKIDVEGHELEVLRGGLDTLKRISVVQFEFGGCNIDSRTFFKDFWHLFKELNFSIYRIASLGAISIPFYSEEDEYFHTTNFLAINQEVNN
;
A
#
# COMPACT_ATOMS: atom_id res chain seq x y z
N MET A 1 15.12 33.29 -14.99
CA MET A 1 16.11 32.81 -13.99
C MET A 1 16.01 31.30 -13.74
N LYS A 2 14.86 30.70 -13.33
CA LYS A 2 14.68 29.25 -13.13
C LYS A 2 15.05 28.35 -14.32
N ILE A 3 14.68 28.75 -15.55
CA ILE A 3 14.97 27.97 -16.78
C ILE A 3 16.47 27.92 -17.09
N LEU A 4 17.20 29.02 -16.86
CA LEU A 4 18.64 29.07 -17.09
C LEU A 4 19.42 28.27 -16.05
N LEU A 5 19.05 28.36 -14.78
CA LEU A 5 19.57 27.52 -13.68
C LEU A 5 19.36 26.03 -13.95
N ASN A 6 18.17 25.61 -14.40
CA ASN A 6 17.89 24.23 -14.76
C ASN A 6 18.76 23.74 -15.95
N ARG A 7 19.02 24.59 -16.96
CA ARG A 7 19.92 24.24 -18.07
C ARG A 7 21.35 24.04 -17.61
N ILE A 8 21.88 24.93 -16.78
CA ILE A 8 23.25 24.87 -16.25
C ILE A 8 23.38 23.61 -15.38
N PHE A 9 22.43 23.37 -14.47
CA PHE A 9 22.42 22.19 -13.58
C PHE A 9 22.40 20.86 -14.35
N ARG A 10 21.52 20.76 -15.37
CA ARG A 10 21.48 19.59 -16.26
C ARG A 10 22.79 19.36 -17.02
N LYS A 11 23.49 20.46 -17.44
CA LYS A 11 24.77 20.35 -18.11
C LYS A 11 25.85 19.83 -17.16
N ILE A 12 25.89 20.34 -15.93
CA ILE A 12 26.83 19.87 -14.89
C ILE A 12 26.61 18.37 -14.59
N ILE A 13 25.36 17.97 -14.32
CA ILE A 13 25.04 16.55 -14.07
C ILE A 13 25.50 15.70 -15.25
N ARG A 14 25.21 16.08 -16.49
CA ARG A 14 25.63 15.30 -17.67
C ARG A 14 27.15 15.14 -17.78
N GLU A 15 27.93 16.18 -17.49
CA GLU A 15 29.40 16.13 -17.57
C GLU A 15 30.00 15.29 -16.42
N VAL A 16 29.38 15.31 -15.24
CA VAL A 16 29.79 14.50 -14.09
C VAL A 16 29.48 13.02 -14.35
N VAL A 17 28.27 12.74 -14.80
CA VAL A 17 27.77 11.37 -15.10
C VAL A 17 28.55 10.70 -16.24
N LYS A 18 28.99 11.46 -17.26
CA LYS A 18 29.85 10.93 -18.34
C LYS A 18 31.21 10.42 -17.86
N ARG A 19 31.70 10.91 -16.73
CA ARG A 19 33.03 10.57 -16.19
C ARG A 19 32.99 9.34 -15.27
N ASP A 20 31.82 9.02 -14.71
CA ASP A 20 31.65 7.90 -13.79
C ASP A 20 30.26 7.27 -13.95
N SER A 21 30.19 6.07 -14.51
CA SER A 21 28.93 5.33 -14.68
C SER A 21 28.30 4.91 -13.35
N ASN A 22 29.10 4.72 -12.31
CA ASN A 22 28.59 4.35 -10.97
C ASN A 22 27.88 5.55 -10.34
N LEU A 23 28.40 6.76 -10.58
CA LEU A 23 27.74 7.99 -10.12
C LEU A 23 26.40 8.22 -10.83
N ALA A 24 26.30 7.84 -12.12
CA ALA A 24 25.02 7.90 -12.84
C ALA A 24 23.96 7.04 -12.18
N SER A 25 24.31 5.80 -11.85
CA SER A 25 23.40 4.86 -11.18
C SER A 25 23.02 5.33 -9.78
N ALA A 26 23.99 5.86 -9.01
CA ALA A 26 23.73 6.39 -7.68
C ALA A 26 22.75 7.60 -7.73
N VAL A 27 22.97 8.54 -8.65
CA VAL A 27 22.09 9.71 -8.86
C VAL A 27 20.69 9.25 -9.30
N GLU A 28 20.60 8.25 -10.17
CA GLU A 28 19.30 7.69 -10.59
C GLU A 28 18.54 7.10 -9.41
N ILE A 29 19.21 6.32 -8.56
CA ILE A 29 18.62 5.71 -7.35
C ILE A 29 18.14 6.80 -6.40
N ASP A 30 18.98 7.81 -6.12
CA ASP A 30 18.62 8.92 -5.23
C ASP A 30 17.40 9.70 -5.75
N MET A 31 17.36 9.97 -7.06
CA MET A 31 16.24 10.66 -7.69
C MET A 31 14.95 9.84 -7.64
N LYS A 32 15.03 8.51 -7.84
CA LYS A 32 13.90 7.60 -7.69
C LYS A 32 13.38 7.59 -6.24
N ASN A 33 14.28 7.49 -5.28
CA ASN A 33 13.93 7.52 -3.85
C ASN A 33 13.24 8.83 -3.45
N LEU A 34 13.76 9.98 -3.91
CA LEU A 34 13.13 11.29 -3.67
C LEU A 34 11.73 11.40 -4.30
N GLN A 35 11.49 10.69 -5.38
CA GLN A 35 10.19 10.60 -6.04
C GLN A 35 9.27 9.53 -5.43
N GLY A 36 9.71 8.78 -4.43
CA GLY A 36 8.97 7.66 -3.84
C GLY A 36 8.87 6.44 -4.77
N LYS A 37 9.76 6.32 -5.76
CA LYS A 37 9.84 5.17 -6.66
C LYS A 37 10.82 4.15 -6.10
N GLY A 38 10.34 2.96 -5.74
CA GLY A 38 11.16 1.81 -5.37
C GLY A 38 11.52 1.66 -3.89
N SER A 39 11.10 2.55 -3.01
CA SER A 39 11.35 2.43 -1.57
C SER A 39 10.20 2.95 -0.71
N GLY A 40 9.04 3.19 -1.31
CA GLY A 40 7.93 3.84 -0.63
C GLY A 40 8.34 5.19 -0.03
N ALA A 41 7.79 5.53 1.13
CA ALA A 41 8.15 6.75 1.86
C ALA A 41 9.45 6.61 2.68
N GLY A 42 10.08 5.45 2.67
CA GLY A 42 11.24 5.13 3.50
C GLY A 42 10.89 4.79 4.96
N SER A 43 9.64 4.97 5.40
CA SER A 43 9.18 4.50 6.72
C SER A 43 7.67 4.36 6.80
N THR A 44 7.22 3.31 7.50
CA THR A 44 5.80 3.04 7.78
C THR A 44 5.13 4.21 8.53
N ASN A 45 5.86 4.90 9.43
CA ASN A 45 5.35 6.07 10.13
C ASN A 45 5.03 7.23 9.19
N LEU A 46 5.85 7.48 8.17
CA LEU A 46 5.56 8.53 7.18
C LEU A 46 4.36 8.15 6.32
N GLU A 47 4.24 6.89 5.95
CA GLU A 47 3.10 6.36 5.20
C GLU A 47 1.80 6.52 5.98
N ALA A 48 1.75 6.05 7.22
CA ALA A 48 0.60 6.21 8.11
C ALA A 48 0.25 7.68 8.34
N LYS A 49 1.26 8.53 8.58
CA LYS A 49 1.08 9.98 8.75
C LYS A 49 0.44 10.64 7.55
N LEU A 50 0.90 10.30 6.34
CA LEU A 50 0.32 10.87 5.12
C LEU A 50 -1.12 10.39 4.92
N GLY A 51 -1.42 9.10 5.12
CA GLY A 51 -2.78 8.58 5.07
C GLY A 51 -3.73 9.31 6.03
N LEU A 52 -3.32 9.46 7.30
CA LEU A 52 -4.10 10.16 8.32
C LEU A 52 -4.28 11.66 8.04
N ASN A 53 -3.28 12.33 7.48
CA ASN A 53 -3.33 13.76 7.18
C ASN A 53 -4.34 14.13 6.08
N PHE A 54 -4.64 13.19 5.17
CA PHE A 54 -5.65 13.39 4.13
C PHE A 54 -7.08 13.10 4.60
N LEU A 55 -7.27 12.60 5.81
CA LEU A 55 -8.60 12.42 6.38
C LEU A 55 -9.28 13.78 6.63
N PRO A 56 -10.61 13.89 6.47
CA PRO A 56 -11.37 15.06 6.88
C PRO A 56 -11.15 15.37 8.36
N LYS A 57 -11.08 16.65 8.72
CA LYS A 57 -10.76 17.09 10.09
C LYS A 57 -11.68 16.49 11.17
N HIS A 58 -12.96 16.28 10.84
CA HIS A 58 -13.93 15.75 11.80
C HIS A 58 -13.71 14.27 12.14
N VAL A 59 -13.02 13.48 11.31
CA VAL A 59 -12.69 12.07 11.58
C VAL A 59 -11.26 11.85 12.06
N GLN A 60 -10.36 12.83 11.93
CA GLN A 60 -8.95 12.68 12.30
C GLN A 60 -8.73 12.33 13.77
N LEU A 61 -9.64 12.73 14.67
CA LEU A 61 -9.53 12.46 16.09
C LEU A 61 -9.81 11.00 16.47
N ASN A 62 -10.71 10.33 15.73
CA ASN A 62 -11.17 8.97 16.02
C ASN A 62 -11.35 8.19 14.70
N PRO A 63 -10.32 8.03 13.87
CA PRO A 63 -10.46 7.35 12.59
C PRO A 63 -10.69 5.85 12.78
N VAL A 64 -11.51 5.29 11.89
CA VAL A 64 -11.63 3.84 11.70
C VAL A 64 -10.72 3.45 10.53
N VAL A 65 -9.72 2.63 10.82
CA VAL A 65 -8.68 2.23 9.89
C VAL A 65 -8.76 0.73 9.61
N LEU A 66 -8.73 0.36 8.34
CA LEU A 66 -8.57 -1.02 7.92
C LEU A 66 -7.11 -1.23 7.49
N ASP A 67 -6.45 -2.21 8.11
CA ASP A 67 -5.07 -2.63 7.79
C ASP A 67 -5.13 -4.01 7.15
N VAL A 68 -5.12 -4.05 5.80
CA VAL A 68 -5.26 -5.27 5.01
C VAL A 68 -3.88 -5.75 4.59
N GLY A 69 -3.52 -6.97 5.02
CA GLY A 69 -2.16 -7.49 5.01
C GLY A 69 -1.37 -6.95 6.20
N ALA A 70 -1.93 -7.08 7.42
CA ALA A 70 -1.35 -6.46 8.62
C ALA A 70 -0.01 -7.10 9.04
N CYS A 71 0.29 -8.32 8.60
CA CYS A 71 1.54 -9.05 8.89
C CYS A 71 1.91 -9.02 10.37
N THR A 72 2.95 -8.28 10.76
CA THR A 72 3.40 -8.12 12.16
C THR A 72 2.79 -6.90 12.86
N GLY A 73 1.88 -6.17 12.21
CA GLY A 73 1.17 -5.02 12.74
C GLY A 73 2.00 -3.73 12.81
N SER A 74 2.99 -3.57 11.95
CA SER A 74 3.83 -2.36 11.95
C SER A 74 3.06 -1.12 11.53
N TYR A 75 2.17 -1.22 10.55
CA TYR A 75 1.32 -0.11 10.13
C TYR A 75 0.29 0.23 11.20
N SER A 76 -0.35 -0.77 11.78
CA SER A 76 -1.27 -0.59 12.91
C SER A 76 -0.61 0.11 14.09
N ASP A 77 0.64 -0.23 14.45
CA ASP A 77 1.40 0.47 15.50
C ASP A 77 1.62 1.95 15.14
N ALA A 78 2.09 2.22 13.93
CA ALA A 78 2.33 3.58 13.47
C ALA A 78 1.05 4.44 13.51
N VAL A 79 -0.10 3.87 13.11
CA VAL A 79 -1.40 4.55 13.23
C VAL A 79 -1.75 4.84 14.68
N LEU A 80 -1.58 3.88 15.61
CA LEU A 80 -1.89 4.07 17.02
C LEU A 80 -0.98 5.10 17.72
N GLU A 81 0.28 5.19 17.29
CA GLU A 81 1.23 6.19 17.77
C GLU A 81 0.82 7.60 17.33
N LEU A 82 0.41 7.76 16.06
CA LEU A 82 0.05 9.04 15.47
C LEU A 82 -1.40 9.48 15.81
N SER A 83 -2.30 8.52 15.99
CA SER A 83 -3.71 8.74 16.31
C SER A 83 -4.14 7.81 17.45
N PRO A 84 -3.91 8.19 18.73
CA PRO A 84 -4.14 7.32 19.88
C PRO A 84 -5.58 6.83 20.06
N ASN A 85 -6.55 7.47 19.44
CA ASN A 85 -7.98 7.08 19.50
C ASN A 85 -8.44 6.30 18.26
N ALA A 86 -7.55 6.01 17.30
CA ALA A 86 -7.91 5.23 16.14
C ALA A 86 -8.46 3.85 16.54
N LYS A 87 -9.48 3.38 15.81
CA LYS A 87 -9.92 1.98 15.84
C LYS A 87 -9.39 1.29 14.60
N ILE A 88 -8.74 0.15 14.79
CA ILE A 88 -8.08 -0.58 13.73
C ILE A 88 -8.71 -1.97 13.57
N HIS A 89 -9.05 -2.32 12.35
CA HIS A 89 -9.44 -3.66 11.95
C HIS A 89 -8.32 -4.22 11.07
N ALA A 90 -7.57 -5.16 11.61
CA ALA A 90 -6.38 -5.75 10.97
C ALA A 90 -6.73 -7.11 10.37
N PHE A 91 -6.47 -7.28 9.07
CA PHE A 91 -6.72 -8.51 8.33
C PHE A 91 -5.40 -9.18 8.00
N GLU A 92 -5.24 -10.41 8.43
CA GLU A 92 -4.03 -11.20 8.21
C GLU A 92 -4.40 -12.67 8.05
N PRO A 93 -4.19 -13.29 6.87
CA PRO A 93 -4.54 -14.67 6.63
C PRO A 93 -3.50 -15.68 7.11
N SER A 94 -2.20 -15.32 7.19
CA SER A 94 -1.14 -16.26 7.54
C SER A 94 -1.22 -16.70 9.02
N PRO A 95 -1.34 -17.99 9.33
CA PRO A 95 -1.43 -18.47 10.71
C PRO A 95 -0.25 -18.01 11.58
N LYS A 96 0.96 -17.98 11.01
CA LYS A 96 2.17 -17.61 11.75
C LYS A 96 2.25 -16.11 12.03
N SER A 97 1.86 -15.26 11.07
CA SER A 97 1.73 -13.82 11.27
C SER A 97 0.65 -13.49 12.30
N LEU A 98 -0.49 -14.20 12.28
CA LEU A 98 -1.56 -14.06 13.26
C LEU A 98 -1.11 -14.32 14.70
N GLU A 99 -0.25 -15.31 14.94
CA GLU A 99 0.32 -15.54 16.28
C GLU A 99 1.06 -14.30 16.79
N THR A 100 1.88 -13.67 15.93
CA THR A 100 2.65 -12.48 16.25
C THR A 100 1.73 -11.27 16.48
N LEU A 101 0.78 -11.07 15.58
CA LEU A 101 -0.19 -9.98 15.64
C LEU A 101 -1.07 -10.07 16.90
N ASN A 102 -1.62 -11.25 17.21
CA ASN A 102 -2.40 -11.50 18.42
C ASN A 102 -1.58 -11.26 19.70
N LYS A 103 -0.33 -11.73 19.74
CA LYS A 103 0.56 -11.47 20.88
C LYS A 103 0.82 -9.99 21.08
N LYS A 104 1.04 -9.25 20.00
CA LYS A 104 1.34 -7.82 20.00
C LYS A 104 0.16 -7.01 20.53
N PHE A 105 -1.03 -7.23 20.01
CA PHE A 105 -2.22 -6.43 20.32
C PHE A 105 -3.17 -7.04 21.36
N ARG A 106 -2.80 -8.14 22.03
CA ARG A 106 -3.65 -8.84 23.00
C ARG A 106 -4.25 -7.97 24.11
N LYS A 107 -3.63 -6.84 24.42
CA LYS A 107 -4.08 -5.88 25.46
C LYS A 107 -4.71 -4.61 24.87
N SER A 108 -4.79 -4.50 23.56
CA SER A 108 -5.35 -3.33 22.90
C SER A 108 -6.83 -3.52 22.64
N ALA A 109 -7.68 -2.71 23.25
CA ALA A 109 -9.11 -2.65 22.93
C ALA A 109 -9.40 -1.88 21.61
N ARG A 110 -8.35 -1.38 20.93
CA ARG A 110 -8.47 -0.55 19.73
C ARG A 110 -8.09 -1.29 18.45
N VAL A 111 -7.55 -2.52 18.56
CA VAL A 111 -7.18 -3.35 17.41
C VAL A 111 -7.99 -4.64 17.47
N GLU A 112 -8.78 -4.86 16.45
CA GLU A 112 -9.49 -6.13 16.20
C GLU A 112 -8.80 -6.87 15.06
N ILE A 113 -8.54 -8.16 15.22
CA ILE A 113 -7.77 -8.98 14.29
C ILE A 113 -8.70 -10.00 13.63
N TYR A 114 -8.62 -10.08 12.30
CA TYR A 114 -9.43 -10.95 11.48
C TYR A 114 -8.55 -11.96 10.73
N PRO A 115 -8.72 -13.29 11.00
CA PRO A 115 -7.86 -14.35 10.49
C PRO A 115 -8.27 -14.80 9.07
N PHE A 116 -8.41 -13.86 8.13
CA PHE A 116 -8.73 -14.15 6.75
C PHE A 116 -8.22 -13.02 5.84
N ALA A 117 -8.04 -13.33 4.57
CA ALA A 117 -7.72 -12.36 3.54
C ALA A 117 -8.96 -11.63 3.04
N LEU A 118 -8.74 -10.45 2.44
CA LEU A 118 -9.75 -9.79 1.61
C LEU A 118 -9.43 -9.98 0.13
N GLY A 119 -10.47 -10.04 -0.71
CA GLY A 119 -10.34 -10.22 -2.15
C GLY A 119 -11.63 -9.93 -2.89
N GLU A 120 -11.68 -10.24 -4.20
CA GLU A 120 -12.82 -9.94 -5.06
C GLU A 120 -14.05 -10.82 -4.78
N LYS A 121 -13.84 -12.04 -4.27
CA LYS A 121 -14.92 -13.02 -4.02
C LYS A 121 -14.65 -13.80 -2.75
N ASN A 122 -15.73 -14.20 -2.07
CA ASN A 122 -15.65 -15.15 -0.95
C ASN A 122 -15.20 -16.52 -1.47
N SER A 123 -14.10 -17.05 -0.93
CA SER A 123 -13.49 -18.31 -1.38
C SER A 123 -12.47 -18.84 -0.36
N GLU A 124 -11.92 -20.02 -0.65
CA GLU A 124 -10.68 -20.50 -0.05
C GLU A 124 -9.57 -20.44 -1.10
N ARG A 125 -8.39 -19.99 -0.68
CA ARG A 125 -7.21 -19.91 -1.58
C ARG A 125 -5.95 -20.40 -0.87
N ILE A 126 -4.98 -20.84 -1.65
CA ILE A 126 -3.64 -21.13 -1.14
C ILE A 126 -2.86 -19.82 -1.10
N LEU A 127 -2.32 -19.52 0.08
CA LEU A 127 -1.37 -18.44 0.31
C LEU A 127 0.04 -19.04 0.23
N TYR A 128 0.82 -18.60 -0.73
CA TYR A 128 2.21 -19.04 -0.94
C TYR A 128 3.18 -18.12 -0.21
N ALA A 129 4.27 -18.70 0.33
CA ALA A 129 5.32 -17.95 1.00
C ALA A 129 6.67 -18.64 0.86
N ASN A 130 7.77 -17.91 1.08
CA ASN A 130 9.10 -18.48 1.18
C ASN A 130 9.36 -19.11 2.56
N SER A 131 8.59 -18.73 3.57
CA SER A 131 8.62 -19.29 4.93
C SER A 131 7.33 -18.94 5.67
N PRO A 132 6.96 -19.68 6.73
CA PRO A 132 5.78 -19.36 7.55
C PRO A 132 5.83 -17.94 8.11
N GLY A 133 4.78 -17.14 7.87
CA GLY A 133 4.68 -15.76 8.35
C GLY A 133 5.55 -14.75 7.62
N SER A 134 5.98 -15.08 6.41
CA SER A 134 6.72 -14.16 5.55
C SER A 134 5.89 -12.92 5.20
N ALA A 135 6.52 -11.76 5.23
CA ALA A 135 5.91 -10.53 4.73
C ALA A 135 5.69 -10.53 3.20
N LEU A 136 6.34 -11.44 2.48
CA LEU A 136 6.18 -11.61 1.03
C LEU A 136 5.08 -12.61 0.65
N SER A 137 4.24 -13.05 1.61
CA SER A 137 3.17 -14.02 1.36
C SER A 137 2.17 -13.48 0.34
N SER A 138 1.86 -14.28 -0.69
CA SER A 138 1.04 -13.87 -1.82
C SER A 138 0.14 -15.00 -2.30
N PHE A 139 -0.98 -14.68 -2.93
CA PHE A 139 -1.78 -15.68 -3.67
C PHE A 139 -1.14 -16.11 -5.00
N SER A 140 -0.09 -15.44 -5.42
CA SER A 140 0.75 -15.85 -6.55
C SER A 140 1.94 -16.65 -6.07
N LYS A 141 2.18 -17.85 -6.63
CA LYS A 141 3.42 -18.59 -6.39
C LYS A 141 4.56 -17.91 -7.15
N ARG A 142 5.17 -16.93 -6.50
CA ARG A 142 6.19 -16.03 -7.11
C ARG A 142 7.46 -16.80 -7.48
N ARG A 143 8.09 -16.42 -8.60
CA ARG A 143 9.38 -16.96 -9.06
C ARG A 143 10.50 -16.00 -8.75
N LEU A 144 11.05 -16.09 -7.54
CA LEU A 144 12.06 -15.18 -7.00
C LEU A 144 13.46 -15.82 -6.85
N GLN A 145 13.76 -16.89 -7.62
CA GLN A 145 15.06 -17.57 -7.60
C GLN A 145 16.23 -16.63 -7.92
N HIS A 146 16.00 -15.58 -8.71
CA HIS A 146 17.01 -14.57 -9.04
C HIS A 146 17.50 -13.76 -7.80
N ILE A 147 16.75 -13.80 -6.69
CA ILE A 147 17.15 -13.24 -5.40
C ILE A 147 17.24 -14.33 -4.30
N ASN A 148 17.42 -15.61 -4.71
CA ASN A 148 17.56 -16.77 -3.84
C ASN A 148 16.36 -17.01 -2.90
N LEU A 149 15.13 -16.72 -3.34
CA LEU A 149 13.91 -17.03 -2.62
C LEU A 149 13.05 -18.03 -3.39
N GLU A 150 12.55 -19.03 -2.67
CA GLU A 150 11.63 -20.06 -3.18
C GLU A 150 10.33 -20.03 -2.39
N PHE A 151 9.18 -20.07 -3.06
CA PHE A 151 7.84 -20.03 -2.48
C PHE A 151 7.29 -21.45 -2.37
N GLU A 152 7.78 -22.21 -1.38
CA GLU A 152 7.39 -23.61 -1.16
C GLU A 152 6.43 -23.80 0.01
N HIS A 153 6.30 -22.80 0.89
CA HIS A 153 5.32 -22.86 1.98
C HIS A 153 3.93 -22.50 1.46
N GLU A 154 2.92 -23.25 1.88
CA GLU A 154 1.52 -23.13 1.46
C GLU A 154 0.59 -23.17 2.68
N ASP A 155 -0.26 -22.16 2.83
CA ASP A 155 -1.34 -22.11 3.81
C ASP A 155 -2.70 -22.04 3.09
N LEU A 156 -3.66 -22.88 3.45
CA LEU A 156 -5.04 -22.75 2.96
C LEU A 156 -5.76 -21.70 3.82
N VAL A 157 -6.24 -20.62 3.20
CA VAL A 157 -6.83 -19.49 3.90
C VAL A 157 -8.19 -19.10 3.35
N GLN A 158 -9.03 -18.54 4.22
CA GLN A 158 -10.31 -17.96 3.84
C GLN A 158 -10.11 -16.58 3.19
N VAL A 159 -10.91 -16.29 2.17
CA VAL A 159 -11.00 -14.98 1.54
C VAL A 159 -12.43 -14.47 1.65
N LYS A 160 -12.61 -13.20 2.05
CA LYS A 160 -13.90 -12.52 2.09
C LYS A 160 -13.86 -11.25 1.26
N THR A 161 -15.02 -10.74 0.86
CA THR A 161 -15.08 -9.42 0.24
C THR A 161 -15.10 -8.33 1.30
N LEU A 162 -14.52 -7.17 0.97
CA LEU A 162 -14.53 -6.01 1.86
C LEU A 162 -15.96 -5.50 2.09
N ASP A 163 -16.79 -5.50 1.05
CA ASP A 163 -18.18 -5.04 1.15
C ASP A 163 -19.02 -5.91 2.07
N ASP A 164 -18.93 -7.25 1.94
CA ASP A 164 -19.66 -8.18 2.82
C ASP A 164 -19.22 -8.04 4.27
N TRP A 165 -17.91 -7.90 4.49
CA TRP A 165 -17.40 -7.71 5.84
C TRP A 165 -17.84 -6.37 6.45
N CYS A 166 -17.67 -5.25 5.76
CA CYS A 166 -18.11 -3.94 6.25
C CYS A 166 -19.62 -3.93 6.55
N LYS A 167 -20.42 -4.54 5.68
CA LYS A 167 -21.86 -4.66 5.86
C LYS A 167 -22.22 -5.51 7.07
N SER A 168 -21.56 -6.65 7.27
CA SER A 168 -21.81 -7.56 8.40
C SER A 168 -21.44 -6.96 9.76
N GLN A 169 -20.43 -6.09 9.79
CA GLN A 169 -19.95 -5.42 11.01
C GLN A 169 -20.60 -4.04 11.23
N PHE A 170 -21.39 -3.53 10.28
CA PHE A 170 -21.95 -2.16 10.30
C PHE A 170 -20.87 -1.08 10.43
N ILE A 171 -19.73 -1.27 9.77
CA ILE A 171 -18.55 -0.39 9.84
C ILE A 171 -18.47 0.51 8.60
N ASN A 172 -18.19 1.78 8.83
CA ASN A 172 -17.82 2.76 7.82
C ASN A 172 -16.36 3.17 8.05
N PRO A 173 -15.39 2.59 7.32
CA PRO A 173 -13.99 2.95 7.48
C PRO A 173 -13.68 4.32 6.89
N ASN A 174 -12.67 4.98 7.46
CA ASN A 174 -12.17 6.27 6.98
C ASN A 174 -10.90 6.11 6.14
N LEU A 175 -10.03 5.19 6.54
CA LEU A 175 -8.77 4.87 5.88
C LEU A 175 -8.67 3.37 5.64
N LEU A 176 -8.34 2.98 4.42
CA LEU A 176 -8.04 1.61 4.02
C LEU A 176 -6.58 1.54 3.56
N LYS A 177 -5.74 0.79 4.27
CA LYS A 177 -4.41 0.41 3.80
C LYS A 177 -4.49 -0.99 3.20
N ILE A 178 -3.91 -1.19 2.03
CA ILE A 178 -3.85 -2.48 1.33
C ILE A 178 -2.39 -2.75 0.94
N ASP A 179 -1.88 -3.88 1.42
CA ASP A 179 -0.54 -4.36 1.12
C ASP A 179 -0.58 -5.89 1.22
N VAL A 180 -0.93 -6.52 0.11
CA VAL A 180 -1.24 -7.95 0.02
C VAL A 180 -0.47 -8.64 -1.10
N GLU A 181 0.70 -8.05 -1.41
CA GLU A 181 1.70 -8.65 -2.29
C GLU A 181 1.14 -9.05 -3.67
N GLY A 182 0.50 -8.04 -4.34
CA GLY A 182 0.08 -8.13 -5.74
C GLY A 182 -1.40 -8.41 -5.96
N HIS A 183 -2.21 -8.51 -4.90
CA HIS A 183 -3.66 -8.76 -5.00
C HIS A 183 -4.51 -7.58 -4.50
N GLU A 184 -3.93 -6.38 -4.42
CA GLU A 184 -4.56 -5.13 -3.98
C GLU A 184 -5.78 -4.80 -4.84
N LEU A 185 -5.69 -5.00 -6.16
CA LEU A 185 -6.79 -4.73 -7.08
C LEU A 185 -8.00 -5.65 -6.84
N GLU A 186 -7.77 -6.92 -6.44
CA GLU A 186 -8.84 -7.84 -6.05
C GLU A 186 -9.56 -7.37 -4.78
N VAL A 187 -8.81 -6.85 -3.79
CA VAL A 187 -9.39 -6.27 -2.57
C VAL A 187 -10.27 -5.06 -2.91
N LEU A 188 -9.78 -4.17 -3.77
CA LEU A 188 -10.52 -2.99 -4.23
C LEU A 188 -11.80 -3.38 -4.97
N ARG A 189 -11.76 -4.38 -5.87
CA ARG A 189 -12.93 -4.88 -6.59
C ARG A 189 -13.97 -5.53 -5.68
N GLY A 190 -13.51 -6.19 -4.60
CA GLY A 190 -14.40 -6.73 -3.57
C GLY A 190 -14.97 -5.69 -2.61
N GLY A 191 -14.63 -4.41 -2.77
CA GLY A 191 -15.00 -3.31 -1.88
C GLY A 191 -15.61 -2.09 -2.58
N LEU A 192 -16.20 -2.24 -3.78
CA LEU A 192 -16.66 -1.09 -4.58
C LEU A 192 -17.71 -0.22 -3.87
N ASP A 193 -18.60 -0.82 -3.07
CA ASP A 193 -19.58 -0.06 -2.31
C ASP A 193 -18.97 0.62 -1.08
N THR A 194 -17.99 0.01 -0.46
CA THR A 194 -17.20 0.60 0.64
C THR A 194 -16.36 1.77 0.12
N LEU A 195 -15.74 1.63 -1.06
CA LEU A 195 -14.92 2.68 -1.67
C LEU A 195 -15.70 3.98 -1.94
N LYS A 196 -16.99 3.91 -2.25
CA LYS A 196 -17.84 5.11 -2.42
C LYS A 196 -17.94 5.97 -1.16
N ARG A 197 -17.67 5.39 0.02
CA ARG A 197 -17.86 6.03 1.33
C ARG A 197 -16.56 6.27 2.10
N ILE A 198 -15.46 5.68 1.67
CA ILE A 198 -14.16 5.81 2.33
C ILE A 198 -13.47 7.11 1.93
N SER A 199 -12.78 7.74 2.86
CA SER A 199 -12.08 9.01 2.61
C SER A 199 -10.73 8.81 1.92
N VAL A 200 -9.96 7.82 2.37
CA VAL A 200 -8.59 7.59 1.92
C VAL A 200 -8.33 6.10 1.71
N VAL A 201 -7.72 5.76 0.59
CA VAL A 201 -7.14 4.43 0.34
C VAL A 201 -5.64 4.59 0.17
N GLN A 202 -4.86 3.82 0.90
CA GLN A 202 -3.42 3.64 0.72
C GLN A 202 -3.17 2.25 0.16
N PHE A 203 -2.36 2.13 -0.91
CA PHE A 203 -2.07 0.85 -1.52
C PHE A 203 -0.63 0.78 -2.03
N GLU A 204 -0.08 -0.43 -2.05
CA GLU A 204 1.21 -0.71 -2.66
C GLU A 204 1.03 -1.14 -4.12
N PHE A 205 1.99 -0.74 -4.98
CA PHE A 205 2.17 -1.24 -6.32
C PHE A 205 3.66 -1.50 -6.55
N GLY A 206 4.00 -2.68 -7.09
CA GLY A 206 5.40 -3.02 -7.25
C GLY A 206 5.66 -4.34 -7.98
N GLY A 207 6.77 -4.99 -7.64
CA GLY A 207 7.23 -6.22 -8.29
C GLY A 207 6.26 -7.41 -8.18
N CYS A 208 5.46 -7.46 -7.13
CA CYS A 208 4.41 -8.48 -6.94
C CYS A 208 3.31 -8.39 -8.00
N ASN A 209 3.06 -7.19 -8.55
CA ASN A 209 2.06 -6.98 -9.60
C ASN A 209 2.48 -7.57 -10.96
N ILE A 210 3.77 -7.87 -11.17
CA ILE A 210 4.23 -8.65 -12.32
C ILE A 210 3.66 -10.07 -12.27
N ASP A 211 3.65 -10.69 -11.08
CA ASP A 211 3.17 -12.06 -10.89
C ASP A 211 1.63 -12.13 -11.04
N SER A 212 0.90 -11.17 -10.50
CA SER A 212 -0.56 -11.06 -10.63
C SER A 212 -1.03 -10.49 -11.98
N ARG A 213 -0.10 -9.96 -12.80
CA ARG A 213 -0.37 -9.30 -14.10
C ARG A 213 -1.33 -8.12 -13.99
N THR A 214 -1.19 -7.35 -12.91
CA THR A 214 -1.90 -6.11 -12.69
C THR A 214 -0.97 -4.92 -12.98
N PHE A 215 -1.53 -3.84 -13.49
CA PHE A 215 -0.80 -2.65 -13.89
C PHE A 215 -1.28 -1.45 -13.07
N PHE A 216 -0.42 -0.46 -12.86
CA PHE A 216 -0.82 0.78 -12.19
C PHE A 216 -1.99 1.46 -12.91
N LYS A 217 -2.07 1.31 -14.22
CA LYS A 217 -3.17 1.75 -15.06
C LYS A 217 -4.54 1.24 -14.57
N ASP A 218 -4.60 -0.03 -14.12
CA ASP A 218 -5.86 -0.63 -13.65
C ASP A 218 -6.35 0.06 -12.38
N PHE A 219 -5.42 0.36 -11.44
CA PHE A 219 -5.72 1.14 -10.23
C PHE A 219 -6.12 2.57 -10.56
N TRP A 220 -5.38 3.21 -11.48
CA TRP A 220 -5.62 4.59 -11.87
C TRP A 220 -7.03 4.76 -12.44
N HIS A 221 -7.46 3.90 -13.36
CA HIS A 221 -8.80 3.95 -13.94
C HIS A 221 -9.88 3.68 -12.90
N LEU A 222 -9.74 2.61 -12.09
CA LEU A 222 -10.68 2.30 -11.01
C LEU A 222 -10.93 3.50 -10.08
N PHE A 223 -9.86 4.12 -9.61
CA PHE A 223 -9.96 5.27 -8.72
C PHE A 223 -10.51 6.51 -9.41
N LYS A 224 -10.19 6.74 -10.69
CA LYS A 224 -10.75 7.88 -11.44
C LYS A 224 -12.25 7.72 -11.70
N GLU A 225 -12.71 6.51 -12.01
CA GLU A 225 -14.13 6.19 -12.16
C GLU A 225 -14.91 6.40 -10.86
N LEU A 226 -14.28 6.20 -9.71
CA LEU A 226 -14.84 6.43 -8.38
C LEU A 226 -14.59 7.86 -7.83
N ASN A 227 -14.14 8.80 -8.68
CA ASN A 227 -13.86 10.19 -8.33
C ASN A 227 -12.79 10.38 -7.24
N PHE A 228 -11.71 9.59 -7.29
CA PHE A 228 -10.55 9.77 -6.42
C PHE A 228 -9.45 10.57 -7.12
N SER A 229 -8.71 11.36 -6.34
CA SER A 229 -7.42 11.94 -6.73
C SER A 229 -6.28 11.05 -6.23
N ILE A 230 -5.30 10.75 -7.10
CA ILE A 230 -4.21 9.81 -6.80
C ILE A 230 -2.92 10.59 -6.54
N TYR A 231 -2.19 10.14 -5.52
CA TYR A 231 -0.89 10.67 -5.12
C TYR A 231 0.09 9.51 -4.90
N ARG A 232 1.35 9.70 -5.29
CA ARG A 232 2.43 8.81 -4.89
C ARG A 232 3.06 9.30 -3.60
N ILE A 233 3.28 8.41 -2.65
CA ILE A 233 3.97 8.72 -1.40
C ILE A 233 5.48 8.83 -1.68
N ALA A 234 6.10 9.92 -1.26
CA ALA A 234 7.52 10.18 -1.39
C ALA A 234 8.08 10.71 -0.06
N SER A 235 9.41 10.67 0.10
CA SER A 235 10.08 11.12 1.32
C SER A 235 9.79 12.56 1.71
N LEU A 236 9.48 13.41 0.73
CA LEU A 236 9.15 14.83 0.93
C LEU A 236 7.63 15.12 0.98
N GLY A 237 6.79 14.08 0.94
CA GLY A 237 5.33 14.20 0.97
C GLY A 237 4.63 13.49 -0.18
N ALA A 238 3.37 13.84 -0.43
CA ALA A 238 2.55 13.23 -1.47
C ALA A 238 2.70 13.99 -2.81
N ILE A 239 3.01 13.27 -3.88
CA ILE A 239 3.15 13.80 -5.24
C ILE A 239 1.89 13.46 -6.02
N SER A 240 1.15 14.47 -6.50
CA SER A 240 -0.08 14.28 -7.28
C SER A 240 0.18 13.61 -8.63
N ILE A 241 -0.71 12.67 -9.01
CA ILE A 241 -0.74 12.00 -10.32
C ILE A 241 -2.08 12.32 -11.00
N PRO A 242 -2.24 13.50 -11.59
CA PRO A 242 -3.51 13.92 -12.17
C PRO A 242 -3.85 13.17 -13.47
N PHE A 243 -2.84 12.71 -14.18
CA PHE A 243 -2.93 11.97 -15.45
C PHE A 243 -2.07 10.71 -15.36
N TYR A 244 -2.58 9.62 -15.92
CA TYR A 244 -1.80 8.40 -16.08
C TYR A 244 -0.69 8.61 -17.13
N SER A 245 0.46 8.02 -16.86
CA SER A 245 1.57 7.89 -17.80
C SER A 245 2.14 6.47 -17.73
N GLU A 246 2.62 5.93 -18.84
CA GLU A 246 3.33 4.65 -18.87
C GLU A 246 4.60 4.66 -18.00
N GLU A 247 5.16 5.83 -17.70
CA GLU A 247 6.27 6.00 -16.75
C GLU A 247 5.87 5.73 -15.29
N ASP A 248 4.55 5.64 -14.99
CA ASP A 248 4.04 5.28 -13.68
C ASP A 248 3.98 3.75 -13.48
N GLU A 249 4.13 2.95 -14.56
CA GLU A 249 4.29 1.49 -14.50
C GLU A 249 5.67 1.10 -13.97
N TYR A 250 5.93 1.47 -12.72
CA TYR A 250 7.21 1.27 -12.07
C TYR A 250 7.13 0.07 -11.11
N PHE A 251 7.52 -1.11 -11.59
CA PHE A 251 7.42 -2.38 -10.87
C PHE A 251 8.48 -2.55 -9.75
N HIS A 252 8.68 -1.51 -8.97
CA HIS A 252 9.38 -1.56 -7.69
C HIS A 252 8.45 -1.00 -6.62
N THR A 253 8.55 -1.50 -5.40
CA THR A 253 7.71 -1.12 -4.27
C THR A 253 7.48 0.38 -4.20
N THR A 254 6.25 0.78 -4.39
CA THR A 254 5.83 2.18 -4.42
C THR A 254 4.47 2.29 -3.74
N ASN A 255 4.35 3.20 -2.79
CA ASN A 255 3.10 3.41 -2.05
C ASN A 255 2.33 4.61 -2.62
N PHE A 256 1.01 4.45 -2.72
CA PHE A 256 0.10 5.44 -3.26
C PHE A 256 -1.02 5.77 -2.28
N LEU A 257 -1.57 6.98 -2.42
CA LEU A 257 -2.81 7.40 -1.77
C LEU A 257 -3.84 7.73 -2.84
N ALA A 258 -5.05 7.22 -2.66
CA ALA A 258 -6.22 7.65 -3.41
C ALA A 258 -7.18 8.36 -2.44
N ILE A 259 -7.55 9.59 -2.78
CA ILE A 259 -8.33 10.50 -1.92
C ILE A 259 -9.69 10.72 -2.57
N ASN A 260 -10.74 10.31 -1.89
CA ASN A 260 -12.11 10.43 -2.36
C ASN A 260 -12.55 11.90 -2.35
N GLN A 261 -12.93 12.44 -3.52
CA GLN A 261 -13.30 13.84 -3.67
C GLN A 261 -14.75 14.11 -3.25
N GLU A 262 -15.58 13.08 -3.17
CA GLU A 262 -16.99 13.22 -2.74
C GLU A 262 -17.12 13.25 -1.22
N VAL A 263 -16.26 12.52 -0.51
CA VAL A 263 -16.32 12.38 0.96
C VAL A 263 -15.50 13.47 1.67
N ASN A 264 -14.47 14.02 1.01
CA ASN A 264 -13.52 14.96 1.60
C ASN A 264 -13.82 16.43 1.30
N ASN A 265 -14.91 16.73 0.53
CA ASN A 265 -15.36 18.10 0.25
C ASN A 265 -16.34 18.65 1.32
#